data_154c1507fbdc3d3e31a7d3bbde02ded6
#
_entry.id   154c1507fbdc3d3e31a7d3bbde02ded6
#
_cell.length_a   1.000
_cell.length_b   1.000
_cell.length_c   1.000
_cell.angle_alpha   90.00
_cell.angle_beta   90.00
_cell.angle_gamma   90.00
#
_symmetry.space_group_name_H-M   'P 1'
#
loop_
_entity.id
_entity.type
_entity.pdbx_description
1 polymer ?
#
loop_
_entity_poly.entity_id
_entity_poly.type
_entity_poly.pdbx_seq_one_letter_code
_entity_poly.pdbx_strand_id
1 'polypeptide(L)'
;KPTLIIAHNKTLAAQLYGEFKEFFPNNAVEYFVSYYDYYQPEAYVPSSDTYIAKDSSINDEIDKLRLSATMSLMERRDVIIVASVSCIYGLGNPVDYQNMVVSLRPGMIKDRDDVMAKLIEIQYDRNDMDFHRGTFRVRGDVLEIIPAYESDTAIRVEFFGDEIDRISEIDILTGEVKDELKHIAIFPASHYVVDRENIKRAVADIEEELEERVKEFK
;
A
#
# COMPACT_ATOMS: atom_id res chain seq x y z
N LYS A 1 -8.56 6.47 21.57
CA LYS A 1 -8.71 5.08 21.08
C LYS A 1 -8.98 5.14 19.59
N PRO A 2 -8.48 4.19 18.79
CA PRO A 2 -8.86 4.11 17.39
C PRO A 2 -10.37 4.01 17.22
N THR A 3 -10.92 4.75 16.27
CA THR A 3 -12.36 4.84 16.03
C THR A 3 -12.62 4.60 14.54
N LEU A 4 -13.60 3.74 14.23
CA LEU A 4 -14.08 3.50 12.88
C LEU A 4 -15.50 4.04 12.73
N ILE A 5 -15.73 4.86 11.72
CA ILE A 5 -17.03 5.43 11.34
C ILE A 5 -17.38 4.93 9.95
N ILE A 6 -18.45 4.18 9.81
CA ILE A 6 -18.90 3.62 8.53
C ILE A 6 -20.07 4.44 8.00
N ALA A 7 -19.87 5.08 6.84
CA ALA A 7 -20.90 5.78 6.11
C ALA A 7 -21.47 4.89 4.98
N HIS A 8 -22.72 5.08 4.62
CA HIS A 8 -23.40 4.25 3.62
C HIS A 8 -23.00 4.57 2.17
N ASN A 9 -22.33 5.71 1.93
CA ASN A 9 -21.81 6.07 0.60
C ASN A 9 -20.54 6.94 0.69
N LYS A 10 -19.84 7.12 -0.45
CA LYS A 10 -18.61 7.91 -0.55
C LYS A 10 -18.83 9.39 -0.22
N THR A 11 -19.96 9.98 -0.62
CA THR A 11 -20.23 11.42 -0.45
C THR A 11 -20.36 11.77 1.02
N LEU A 12 -21.13 11.00 1.78
CA LEU A 12 -21.25 11.20 3.22
C LEU A 12 -19.94 10.91 3.94
N ALA A 13 -19.19 9.89 3.51
CA ALA A 13 -17.88 9.61 4.08
C ALA A 13 -16.93 10.79 3.86
N ALA A 14 -16.92 11.41 2.68
CA ALA A 14 -16.09 12.58 2.37
C ALA A 14 -16.45 13.80 3.23
N GLN A 15 -17.76 14.06 3.42
CA GLN A 15 -18.23 15.13 4.28
C GLN A 15 -17.76 14.94 5.73
N LEU A 16 -18.02 13.76 6.29
CA LEU A 16 -17.63 13.44 7.67
C LEU A 16 -16.10 13.52 7.85
N TYR A 17 -15.33 13.04 6.85
CA TYR A 17 -13.88 13.13 6.87
C TYR A 17 -13.41 14.59 6.95
N GLY A 18 -13.99 15.50 6.14
CA GLY A 18 -13.69 16.92 6.19
C GLY A 18 -14.01 17.55 7.54
N GLU A 19 -15.23 17.31 8.07
CA GLU A 19 -15.67 17.82 9.37
C GLU A 19 -14.78 17.31 10.53
N PHE A 20 -14.43 16.02 10.54
CA PHE A 20 -13.57 15.48 11.59
C PHE A 20 -12.12 15.99 11.50
N LYS A 21 -11.60 16.28 10.31
CA LYS A 21 -10.29 16.95 10.19
C LYS A 21 -10.28 18.33 10.83
N GLU A 22 -11.37 19.09 10.71
CA GLU A 22 -11.51 20.39 11.34
C GLU A 22 -11.65 20.27 12.88
N PHE A 23 -12.43 19.30 13.35
CA PHE A 23 -12.66 19.10 14.79
C PHE A 23 -11.46 18.47 15.51
N PHE A 24 -10.67 17.67 14.81
CA PHE A 24 -9.55 16.92 15.38
C PHE A 24 -8.24 17.17 14.61
N PRO A 25 -7.74 18.43 14.56
CA PRO A 25 -6.61 18.81 13.67
C PRO A 25 -5.28 18.11 14.04
N ASN A 26 -5.15 17.60 15.26
CA ASN A 26 -3.93 16.93 15.73
C ASN A 26 -4.03 15.40 15.69
N ASN A 27 -5.21 14.86 15.35
CA ASN A 27 -5.44 13.41 15.25
C ASN A 27 -5.22 12.91 13.81
N ALA A 28 -4.91 11.63 13.68
CA ALA A 28 -4.92 10.99 12.36
C ALA A 28 -6.37 10.74 11.94
N VAL A 29 -6.93 11.67 11.18
CA VAL A 29 -8.25 11.50 10.56
C VAL A 29 -8.04 11.00 9.14
N GLU A 30 -8.52 9.79 8.86
CA GLU A 30 -8.22 9.02 7.67
C GLU A 30 -9.48 8.68 6.88
N TYR A 31 -9.32 8.53 5.54
CA TYR A 31 -10.40 8.26 4.61
C TYR A 31 -10.23 6.89 3.95
N PHE A 32 -11.24 6.02 4.09
CA PHE A 32 -11.18 4.65 3.60
C PHE A 32 -12.44 4.26 2.83
N VAL A 33 -12.45 4.53 1.53
CA VAL A 33 -13.57 4.21 0.64
C VAL A 33 -13.11 3.35 -0.55
N SER A 34 -14.03 2.91 -1.39
CA SER A 34 -13.67 2.20 -2.63
C SER A 34 -12.83 3.10 -3.55
N TYR A 35 -11.70 2.60 -4.02
CA TYR A 35 -10.80 3.31 -4.94
C TYR A 35 -11.24 3.24 -6.39
N TYR A 36 -12.31 2.51 -6.72
CA TYR A 36 -12.85 2.49 -8.08
C TYR A 36 -13.63 3.78 -8.37
N ASP A 37 -13.22 4.50 -9.39
CA ASP A 37 -13.97 5.64 -9.94
C ASP A 37 -15.02 5.18 -10.93
N TYR A 38 -14.68 4.15 -11.69
CA TYR A 38 -15.53 3.53 -12.67
C TYR A 38 -15.47 2.01 -12.54
N TYR A 39 -16.62 1.37 -12.63
CA TYR A 39 -16.73 -0.08 -12.65
C TYR A 39 -17.86 -0.49 -13.59
N GLN A 40 -17.54 -1.20 -14.65
CA GLN A 40 -18.48 -1.84 -15.55
C GLN A 40 -18.35 -3.35 -15.41
N PRO A 41 -19.38 -4.06 -14.94
CA PRO A 41 -19.37 -5.51 -14.94
C PRO A 41 -19.42 -6.03 -16.37
N GLU A 42 -18.91 -7.22 -16.58
CA GLU A 42 -19.10 -7.96 -17.81
C GLU A 42 -20.59 -8.24 -18.06
N ALA A 43 -21.00 -8.17 -19.31
CA ALA A 43 -22.35 -8.45 -19.73
C ALA A 43 -22.37 -9.06 -21.14
N TYR A 44 -23.33 -9.96 -21.40
CA TYR A 44 -23.59 -10.49 -22.73
C TYR A 44 -24.98 -10.08 -23.19
N VAL A 45 -25.06 -9.49 -24.39
CA VAL A 45 -26.31 -9.06 -25.02
C VAL A 45 -26.67 -10.06 -26.14
N PRO A 46 -27.56 -11.03 -25.88
CA PRO A 46 -27.85 -12.09 -26.84
C PRO A 46 -28.45 -11.60 -28.16
N SER A 47 -29.22 -10.50 -28.14
CA SER A 47 -29.89 -9.94 -29.31
C SER A 47 -28.93 -9.38 -30.37
N SER A 48 -27.72 -8.97 -29.97
CA SER A 48 -26.68 -8.42 -30.85
C SER A 48 -25.40 -9.28 -30.87
N ASP A 49 -25.42 -10.42 -30.19
CA ASP A 49 -24.23 -11.28 -30.00
C ASP A 49 -23.01 -10.49 -29.55
N THR A 50 -23.24 -9.56 -28.60
CA THR A 50 -22.19 -8.66 -28.14
C THR A 50 -21.79 -8.99 -26.71
N TYR A 51 -20.49 -9.25 -26.52
CA TYR A 51 -19.89 -9.37 -25.20
C TYR A 51 -19.28 -8.04 -24.80
N ILE A 52 -19.71 -7.51 -23.64
CA ILE A 52 -19.16 -6.31 -23.01
C ILE A 52 -18.18 -6.80 -21.96
N ALA A 53 -16.90 -6.49 -22.15
CA ALA A 53 -15.85 -6.86 -21.19
C ALA A 53 -15.96 -6.05 -19.90
N LYS A 54 -15.53 -6.66 -18.80
CA LYS A 54 -15.35 -5.96 -17.53
C LYS A 54 -14.35 -4.82 -17.70
N ASP A 55 -14.70 -3.64 -17.19
CA ASP A 55 -13.82 -2.47 -17.19
C ASP A 55 -13.86 -1.76 -15.83
N SER A 56 -12.70 -1.24 -15.40
CA SER A 56 -12.61 -0.51 -14.13
C SER A 56 -11.40 0.42 -14.12
N SER A 57 -11.56 1.57 -13.50
CA SER A 57 -10.45 2.50 -13.25
C SER A 57 -10.24 2.71 -11.76
N ILE A 58 -8.99 2.73 -11.35
CA ILE A 58 -8.57 2.96 -9.96
C ILE A 58 -8.18 4.43 -9.82
N ASN A 59 -8.63 5.05 -8.74
CA ASN A 59 -8.22 6.39 -8.33
C ASN A 59 -7.00 6.30 -7.41
N ASP A 60 -5.85 6.77 -7.90
CA ASP A 60 -4.58 6.71 -7.20
C ASP A 60 -4.56 7.50 -5.88
N GLU A 61 -5.28 8.63 -5.83
CA GLU A 61 -5.38 9.42 -4.61
C GLU A 61 -6.16 8.68 -3.52
N ILE A 62 -7.28 8.04 -3.88
CA ILE A 62 -8.05 7.24 -2.92
C ILE A 62 -7.26 6.01 -2.49
N ASP A 63 -6.49 5.38 -3.38
CA ASP A 63 -5.63 4.26 -3.02
C ASP A 63 -4.55 4.68 -2.01
N LYS A 64 -3.88 5.81 -2.23
CA LYS A 64 -2.94 6.41 -1.28
C LYS A 64 -3.58 6.65 0.09
N LEU A 65 -4.77 7.25 0.13
CA LEU A 65 -5.49 7.51 1.39
C LEU A 65 -5.87 6.22 2.13
N ARG A 66 -6.18 5.14 1.41
CA ARG A 66 -6.44 3.83 2.02
C ARG A 66 -5.19 3.22 2.66
N LEU A 67 -4.05 3.32 1.99
CA LEU A 67 -2.77 2.87 2.53
C LEU A 67 -2.35 3.71 3.74
N SER A 68 -2.54 5.05 3.68
CA SER A 68 -2.34 5.97 4.82
C SER A 68 -3.19 5.58 6.03
N ALA A 69 -4.47 5.27 5.82
CA ALA A 69 -5.37 4.84 6.91
C ALA A 69 -4.88 3.56 7.59
N THR A 70 -4.39 2.60 6.81
CA THR A 70 -3.88 1.34 7.35
C THR A 70 -2.59 1.55 8.13
N MET A 71 -1.66 2.34 7.60
CA MET A 71 -0.41 2.71 8.27
C MET A 71 -0.69 3.44 9.58
N SER A 72 -1.53 4.48 9.55
CA SER A 72 -1.91 5.26 10.74
C SER A 72 -2.51 4.37 11.83
N LEU A 73 -3.36 3.40 11.47
CA LEU A 73 -3.95 2.46 12.42
C LEU A 73 -2.91 1.57 13.10
N MET A 74 -1.83 1.24 12.43
CA MET A 74 -0.76 0.40 12.99
C MET A 74 0.22 1.19 13.86
N GLU A 75 0.49 2.45 13.53
CA GLU A 75 1.48 3.27 14.22
C GLU A 75 0.89 4.17 15.33
N ARG A 76 -0.38 4.56 15.21
CA ARG A 76 -0.98 5.57 16.08
C ARG A 76 -2.16 5.02 16.89
N ARG A 77 -2.45 5.69 18.00
CA ARG A 77 -3.60 5.37 18.88
C ARG A 77 -4.72 6.39 18.80
N ASP A 78 -4.49 7.52 18.18
CA ASP A 78 -5.40 8.65 18.05
C ASP A 78 -6.04 8.72 16.63
N VAL A 79 -6.34 7.57 16.05
CA VAL A 79 -6.83 7.42 14.68
C VAL A 79 -8.34 7.45 14.61
N ILE A 80 -8.88 8.21 13.66
CA ILE A 80 -10.30 8.23 13.30
C ILE A 80 -10.38 7.86 11.81
N ILE A 81 -10.93 6.69 11.50
CA ILE A 81 -11.12 6.25 10.09
C ILE A 81 -12.57 6.47 9.71
N VAL A 82 -12.81 7.28 8.68
CA VAL A 82 -14.11 7.43 8.04
C VAL A 82 -14.14 6.56 6.78
N ALA A 83 -14.99 5.55 6.79
CA ALA A 83 -15.02 4.50 5.78
C ALA A 83 -16.38 4.34 5.11
N SER A 84 -16.39 3.77 3.92
CA SER A 84 -17.58 3.17 3.30
C SER A 84 -17.60 1.66 3.56
N VAL A 85 -18.64 0.97 3.08
CA VAL A 85 -18.77 -0.48 3.17
C VAL A 85 -17.56 -1.26 2.57
N SER A 86 -16.76 -0.61 1.73
CA SER A 86 -15.55 -1.20 1.15
C SER A 86 -14.47 -1.58 2.18
N CYS A 87 -14.57 -1.09 3.42
CA CYS A 87 -13.67 -1.50 4.50
C CYS A 87 -13.91 -2.93 5.02
N ILE A 88 -15.02 -3.56 4.62
CA ILE A 88 -15.39 -4.92 5.05
C ILE A 88 -14.89 -5.98 4.07
N TYR A 89 -14.64 -5.61 2.81
CA TYR A 89 -14.32 -6.55 1.73
C TYR A 89 -12.96 -6.28 1.11
N GLY A 90 -12.33 -7.35 0.62
CA GLY A 90 -11.15 -7.26 -0.25
C GLY A 90 -9.91 -6.68 0.43
N LEU A 91 -9.75 -6.90 1.71
CA LEU A 91 -8.52 -6.63 2.44
C LEU A 91 -7.79 -7.95 2.68
N GLY A 92 -6.47 -7.93 2.55
CA GLY A 92 -5.61 -9.06 2.89
C GLY A 92 -5.63 -9.37 4.39
N ASN A 93 -4.86 -10.39 4.78
CA ASN A 93 -4.71 -10.74 6.18
C ASN A 93 -3.90 -9.65 6.91
N PRO A 94 -4.43 -9.01 7.96
CA PRO A 94 -3.72 -7.96 8.69
C PRO A 94 -2.43 -8.44 9.37
N VAL A 95 -2.34 -9.72 9.74
CA VAL A 95 -1.13 -10.30 10.32
C VAL A 95 -0.02 -10.41 9.28
N ASP A 96 -0.34 -10.88 8.07
CA ASP A 96 0.62 -10.96 6.97
C ASP A 96 1.09 -9.56 6.58
N TYR A 97 0.18 -8.60 6.48
CA TYR A 97 0.52 -7.20 6.21
C TYR A 97 1.49 -6.62 7.25
N GLN A 98 1.24 -6.86 8.54
CA GLN A 98 2.09 -6.38 9.62
C GLN A 98 3.47 -7.06 9.63
N ASN A 99 3.54 -8.34 9.31
CA ASN A 99 4.80 -9.10 9.26
C ASN A 99 5.69 -8.68 8.08
N MET A 100 5.13 -8.06 7.07
CA MET A 100 5.85 -7.60 5.88
C MET A 100 6.40 -6.18 5.99
N VAL A 101 6.17 -5.47 7.10
CA VAL A 101 6.72 -4.13 7.32
C VAL A 101 8.25 -4.17 7.37
N VAL A 102 8.90 -3.30 6.60
CA VAL A 102 10.35 -3.14 6.58
C VAL A 102 10.77 -2.08 7.57
N SER A 103 11.37 -2.50 8.68
CA SER A 103 11.86 -1.61 9.73
C SER A 103 13.35 -1.33 9.56
N LEU A 104 13.73 -0.06 9.50
CA LEU A 104 15.11 0.40 9.32
C LEU A 104 15.50 1.41 10.41
N ARG A 105 16.75 1.34 10.85
CA ARG A 105 17.34 2.25 11.84
C ARG A 105 18.81 2.53 11.51
N PRO A 106 19.33 3.71 11.75
CA PRO A 106 20.78 3.95 11.70
C PRO A 106 21.53 2.98 12.64
N GLY A 107 22.69 2.52 12.19
CA GLY A 107 23.52 1.53 12.90
C GLY A 107 23.10 0.08 12.70
N MET A 108 22.04 -0.21 11.91
CA MET A 108 21.72 -1.59 11.55
C MET A 108 22.71 -2.13 10.52
N ILE A 109 23.23 -3.33 10.78
CA ILE A 109 24.00 -4.10 9.79
C ILE A 109 23.00 -4.81 8.89
N LYS A 110 22.88 -4.35 7.68
CA LYS A 110 21.94 -4.87 6.68
C LYS A 110 22.38 -4.48 5.28
N ASP A 111 22.62 -5.48 4.46
CA ASP A 111 22.99 -5.27 3.07
C ASP A 111 21.91 -4.48 2.31
N ARG A 112 22.33 -3.54 1.49
CA ARG A 112 21.44 -2.71 0.66
C ARG A 112 20.58 -3.57 -0.27
N ASP A 113 21.18 -4.62 -0.85
CA ASP A 113 20.50 -5.50 -1.81
C ASP A 113 19.41 -6.34 -1.11
N ASP A 114 19.64 -6.71 0.16
CA ASP A 114 18.62 -7.37 1.00
C ASP A 114 17.45 -6.42 1.30
N VAL A 115 17.73 -5.12 1.53
CA VAL A 115 16.68 -4.12 1.71
C VAL A 115 15.86 -3.96 0.42
N MET A 116 16.52 -3.87 -0.73
CA MET A 116 15.84 -3.79 -2.03
C MET A 116 14.97 -5.03 -2.30
N ALA A 117 15.50 -6.23 -2.02
CA ALA A 117 14.74 -7.47 -2.19
C ALA A 117 13.47 -7.47 -1.32
N LYS A 118 13.57 -6.95 -0.09
CA LYS A 118 12.42 -6.79 0.80
C LYS A 118 11.42 -5.75 0.29
N LEU A 119 11.87 -4.63 -0.28
CA LEU A 119 10.97 -3.66 -0.89
C LEU A 119 10.18 -4.25 -2.06
N ILE A 120 10.82 -5.05 -2.92
CA ILE A 120 10.13 -5.77 -4.01
C ILE A 120 9.11 -6.77 -3.44
N GLU A 121 9.46 -7.49 -2.37
CA GLU A 121 8.55 -8.44 -1.71
C GLU A 121 7.28 -7.76 -1.19
N ILE A 122 7.39 -6.51 -0.72
CA ILE A 122 6.26 -5.69 -0.25
C ILE A 122 5.64 -4.81 -1.34
N GLN A 123 5.87 -5.16 -2.62
CA GLN A 123 5.23 -4.57 -3.81
C GLN A 123 5.70 -3.15 -4.17
N TYR A 124 6.93 -2.78 -3.79
CA TYR A 124 7.56 -1.59 -4.35
C TYR A 124 8.27 -1.91 -5.65
N ASP A 125 8.16 -1.02 -6.63
CA ASP A 125 8.86 -1.13 -7.89
C ASP A 125 10.16 -0.32 -7.89
N ARG A 126 11.23 -0.89 -8.45
CA ARG A 126 12.42 -0.12 -8.72
C ARG A 126 12.23 0.74 -9.97
N ASN A 127 12.29 2.05 -9.80
CA ASN A 127 12.21 2.98 -10.92
C ASN A 127 13.20 4.15 -10.73
N ASP A 128 14.29 4.12 -11.44
CA ASP A 128 15.35 5.15 -11.36
C ASP A 128 15.03 6.39 -12.23
N MET A 129 14.05 6.30 -13.14
CA MET A 129 13.67 7.34 -14.10
C MET A 129 12.41 8.11 -13.69
N ASP A 130 11.35 7.39 -13.34
CA ASP A 130 10.06 7.93 -12.94
C ASP A 130 9.82 7.62 -11.46
N PHE A 131 10.22 8.56 -10.60
CA PHE A 131 10.22 8.38 -9.16
C PHE A 131 8.92 8.93 -8.56
N HIS A 132 8.00 8.02 -8.24
CA HIS A 132 6.66 8.31 -7.72
C HIS A 132 6.31 7.38 -6.54
N ARG A 133 5.15 7.57 -5.91
CA ARG A 133 4.72 6.77 -4.77
C ARG A 133 4.78 5.25 -5.06
N GLY A 134 5.19 4.47 -4.07
CA GLY A 134 5.33 3.02 -4.21
C GLY A 134 6.54 2.59 -5.03
N THR A 135 7.48 3.51 -5.31
CA THR A 135 8.74 3.19 -5.99
C THR A 135 9.96 3.47 -5.13
N PHE A 136 11.06 2.85 -5.47
CA PHE A 136 12.38 3.16 -4.94
C PHE A 136 13.40 3.29 -6.05
N ARG A 137 14.45 4.06 -5.79
CA ARG A 137 15.60 4.20 -6.68
C ARG A 137 16.91 4.11 -5.93
N VAL A 138 17.99 3.78 -6.66
CA VAL A 138 19.32 3.60 -6.07
C VAL A 138 20.34 4.44 -6.81
N ARG A 139 21.16 5.17 -6.05
CA ARG A 139 22.28 5.97 -6.57
C ARG A 139 23.51 5.77 -5.70
N GLY A 140 24.42 4.89 -6.13
CA GLY A 140 25.57 4.49 -5.32
C GLY A 140 25.13 3.80 -4.03
N ASP A 141 25.58 4.31 -2.91
CA ASP A 141 25.24 3.78 -1.57
C ASP A 141 23.99 4.42 -0.96
N VAL A 142 23.19 5.11 -1.78
CA VAL A 142 21.97 5.78 -1.38
C VAL A 142 20.75 5.08 -1.97
N LEU A 143 19.81 4.69 -1.12
CA LEU A 143 18.49 4.17 -1.48
C LEU A 143 17.44 5.22 -1.12
N GLU A 144 16.64 5.63 -2.08
CA GLU A 144 15.53 6.55 -1.88
C GLU A 144 14.20 5.82 -2.16
N ILE A 145 13.23 6.00 -1.27
CA ILE A 145 11.94 5.30 -1.30
C ILE A 145 10.83 6.34 -1.17
N ILE A 146 9.87 6.36 -2.10
CA ILE A 146 8.61 7.10 -1.86
C ILE A 146 7.59 6.10 -1.31
N PRO A 147 7.22 6.22 -0.03
CA PRO A 147 6.18 5.37 0.54
C PRO A 147 4.89 5.43 -0.27
N ALA A 148 4.19 4.31 -0.37
CA ALA A 148 2.97 4.24 -1.18
C ALA A 148 1.81 5.11 -0.64
N TYR A 149 1.91 5.55 0.61
CA TYR A 149 0.98 6.43 1.30
C TYR A 149 1.42 7.90 1.33
N GLU A 150 2.54 8.24 0.64
CA GLU A 150 3.08 9.60 0.54
C GLU A 150 3.12 10.09 -0.90
N SER A 151 3.20 11.42 -1.10
CA SER A 151 3.31 12.04 -2.43
C SER A 151 4.42 13.08 -2.53
N ASP A 152 4.77 13.73 -1.42
CA ASP A 152 5.62 14.93 -1.41
C ASP A 152 6.96 14.69 -0.72
N THR A 153 7.09 13.57 -0.03
CA THR A 153 8.30 13.21 0.72
C THR A 153 8.80 11.83 0.33
N ALA A 154 10.12 11.67 0.39
CA ALA A 154 10.78 10.38 0.23
C ALA A 154 11.69 10.10 1.42
N ILE A 155 11.91 8.83 1.67
CA ILE A 155 12.86 8.34 2.67
C ILE A 155 14.18 8.05 1.98
N ARG A 156 15.24 8.73 2.42
CA ARG A 156 16.61 8.49 1.98
C ARG A 156 17.33 7.66 3.02
N VAL A 157 17.86 6.51 2.60
CA VAL A 157 18.67 5.60 3.41
C VAL A 157 20.08 5.61 2.83
N GLU A 158 21.06 6.04 3.61
CA GLU A 158 22.46 6.10 3.23
C GLU A 158 23.21 4.93 3.88
N PHE A 159 23.96 4.19 3.09
CA PHE A 159 24.74 3.04 3.54
C PHE A 159 26.23 3.36 3.57
N PHE A 160 26.92 2.80 4.54
CA PHE A 160 28.38 2.72 4.56
C PHE A 160 28.79 1.24 4.66
N GLY A 161 29.12 0.65 3.51
CA GLY A 161 29.24 -0.81 3.39
C GLY A 161 27.90 -1.48 3.66
N ASP A 162 27.87 -2.41 4.62
CA ASP A 162 26.67 -3.15 5.03
C ASP A 162 25.93 -2.50 6.21
N GLU A 163 26.33 -1.29 6.63
CA GLU A 163 25.71 -0.57 7.73
C GLU A 163 24.84 0.58 7.21
N ILE A 164 23.65 0.76 7.79
CA ILE A 164 22.82 1.94 7.57
C ILE A 164 23.43 3.09 8.38
N ASP A 165 24.05 4.04 7.69
CA ASP A 165 24.71 5.21 8.32
C ASP A 165 23.67 6.25 8.74
N ARG A 166 22.76 6.62 7.84
CA ARG A 166 21.77 7.67 8.08
C ARG A 166 20.44 7.37 7.38
N ILE A 167 19.34 7.82 8.02
CA ILE A 167 18.00 7.82 7.42
C ILE A 167 17.45 9.24 7.54
N SER A 168 16.94 9.78 6.44
CA SER A 168 16.34 11.12 6.41
C SER A 168 15.07 11.16 5.58
N GLU A 169 14.15 12.03 5.98
CA GLU A 169 13.02 12.44 5.16
C GLU A 169 13.45 13.59 4.27
N ILE A 170 13.18 13.50 2.98
CA ILE A 170 13.56 14.49 1.98
C ILE A 170 12.34 14.98 1.19
N ASP A 171 12.41 16.19 0.72
CA ASP A 171 11.50 16.71 -0.28
C ASP A 171 11.83 16.09 -1.66
N ILE A 172 10.82 15.57 -2.36
CA ILE A 172 11.02 14.85 -3.64
C ILE A 172 11.52 15.78 -4.74
N LEU A 173 11.06 17.04 -4.76
CA LEU A 173 11.37 18.00 -5.82
C LEU A 173 12.75 18.63 -5.65
N THR A 174 13.07 19.04 -4.43
CA THR A 174 14.32 19.75 -4.13
C THR A 174 15.45 18.83 -3.68
N GLY A 175 15.11 17.67 -3.11
CA GLY A 175 16.06 16.76 -2.47
C GLY A 175 16.54 17.24 -1.10
N GLU A 176 15.99 18.34 -0.58
CA GLU A 176 16.36 18.90 0.71
C GLU A 176 15.92 17.99 1.86
N VAL A 177 16.80 17.83 2.83
CA VAL A 177 16.49 17.07 4.06
C VAL A 177 15.52 17.87 4.91
N LYS A 178 14.34 17.29 5.18
CA LYS A 178 13.31 17.85 6.06
C LYS A 178 13.54 17.46 7.51
N ASP A 179 13.87 16.18 7.75
CA ASP A 179 14.12 15.65 9.09
C ASP A 179 15.12 14.47 9.04
N GLU A 180 15.84 14.23 10.14
CA GLU A 180 16.66 13.04 10.34
C GLU A 180 15.91 12.03 11.20
N LEU A 181 15.79 10.80 10.70
CA LEU A 181 14.98 9.76 11.31
C LEU A 181 15.83 8.76 12.09
N LYS A 182 15.45 8.51 13.34
CA LYS A 182 16.05 7.45 14.16
C LYS A 182 15.48 6.06 13.88
N HIS A 183 14.35 6.01 13.19
CA HIS A 183 13.64 4.80 12.81
C HIS A 183 12.63 5.13 11.72
N ILE A 184 12.46 4.23 10.78
CA ILE A 184 11.36 4.25 9.82
C ILE A 184 10.77 2.84 9.66
N ALA A 185 9.46 2.76 9.54
CA ALA A 185 8.72 1.58 9.13
C ALA A 185 8.15 1.81 7.73
N ILE A 186 8.59 1.04 6.74
CA ILE A 186 8.04 1.08 5.38
C ILE A 186 6.97 0.00 5.29
N PHE A 187 5.74 0.42 5.07
CA PHE A 187 4.58 -0.45 4.92
C PHE A 187 4.43 -0.92 3.48
N PRO A 188 3.81 -2.08 3.23
CA PRO A 188 3.56 -2.60 1.89
C PRO A 188 2.85 -1.59 0.98
N ALA A 189 3.21 -1.58 -0.30
CA ALA A 189 2.61 -0.71 -1.31
C ALA A 189 1.20 -1.16 -1.75
N SER A 190 0.74 -2.30 -1.25
CA SER A 190 -0.59 -2.85 -1.53
C SER A 190 -1.15 -3.55 -0.30
N HIS A 191 -2.49 -3.54 -0.14
CA HIS A 191 -3.16 -4.36 0.88
C HIS A 191 -3.14 -5.87 0.55
N TYR A 192 -2.82 -6.23 -0.68
CA TYR A 192 -2.85 -7.61 -1.19
C TYR A 192 -1.46 -8.27 -1.19
N VAL A 193 -0.69 -8.04 -0.13
CA VAL A 193 0.57 -8.74 0.06
C VAL A 193 0.33 -10.10 0.68
N VAL A 194 1.02 -11.11 0.15
CA VAL A 194 0.90 -12.50 0.57
C VAL A 194 2.30 -13.08 0.77
N ASP A 195 2.49 -13.79 1.86
CA ASP A 195 3.73 -14.51 2.13
C ASP A 195 4.01 -15.58 1.06
N ARG A 196 5.28 -15.79 0.73
CA ARG A 196 5.75 -16.75 -0.28
C ARG A 196 5.28 -18.19 0.00
N GLU A 197 5.19 -18.59 1.27
CA GLU A 197 4.69 -19.92 1.63
C GLU A 197 3.20 -20.06 1.34
N ASN A 198 2.41 -19.01 1.53
CA ASN A 198 1.00 -18.98 1.17
C ASN A 198 0.81 -19.03 -0.34
N ILE A 199 1.68 -18.36 -1.12
CA ILE A 199 1.66 -18.43 -2.59
C ILE A 199 1.94 -19.86 -3.07
N LYS A 200 2.97 -20.53 -2.54
CA LYS A 200 3.29 -21.91 -2.91
C LYS A 200 2.15 -22.88 -2.62
N ARG A 201 1.49 -22.70 -1.47
CA ARG A 201 0.33 -23.51 -1.08
C ARG A 201 -0.85 -23.28 -2.04
N ALA A 202 -1.15 -22.02 -2.32
CA ALA A 202 -2.21 -21.68 -3.28
C ALA A 202 -1.95 -22.23 -4.68
N VAL A 203 -0.70 -22.22 -5.15
CA VAL A 203 -0.34 -22.83 -6.44
C VAL A 203 -0.59 -24.35 -6.43
N ALA A 204 -0.21 -25.04 -5.36
CA ALA A 204 -0.45 -26.48 -5.24
C ALA A 204 -1.96 -26.81 -5.21
N ASP A 205 -2.74 -26.03 -4.46
CA ASP A 205 -4.19 -26.19 -4.38
C ASP A 205 -4.87 -25.93 -5.76
N ILE A 206 -4.40 -24.93 -6.52
CA ILE A 206 -4.87 -24.63 -7.87
C ILE A 206 -4.53 -25.76 -8.86
N GLU A 207 -3.33 -26.33 -8.77
CA GLU A 207 -2.92 -27.46 -9.61
C GLU A 207 -3.80 -28.70 -9.36
N GLU A 208 -4.11 -29.00 -8.10
CA GLU A 208 -5.01 -30.10 -7.73
C GLU A 208 -6.43 -29.87 -8.25
N GLU A 209 -7.00 -28.67 -8.02
CA GLU A 209 -8.31 -28.31 -8.54
C GLU A 209 -8.38 -28.39 -10.07
N LEU A 210 -7.33 -27.93 -10.77
CA LEU A 210 -7.25 -28.00 -12.22
C LEU A 210 -7.31 -29.45 -12.72
N GLU A 211 -6.58 -30.36 -12.08
CA GLU A 211 -6.62 -31.79 -12.46
C GLU A 211 -8.02 -32.41 -12.27
N GLU A 212 -8.70 -32.04 -11.17
CA GLU A 212 -10.07 -32.49 -10.92
C GLU A 212 -11.05 -31.97 -12.01
N ARG A 213 -10.98 -30.69 -12.33
CA ARG A 213 -11.84 -30.07 -13.34
C ARG A 213 -11.57 -30.62 -14.73
N VAL A 214 -10.33 -30.86 -15.09
CA VAL A 214 -10.00 -31.49 -16.38
C VAL A 214 -10.58 -32.90 -16.49
N LYS A 215 -10.63 -33.67 -15.39
CA LYS A 215 -11.26 -35.00 -15.36
C LYS A 215 -12.80 -34.92 -15.50
N GLU A 216 -13.41 -33.90 -14.89
CA GLU A 216 -14.86 -33.66 -14.94
C GLU A 216 -15.34 -33.31 -16.36
N PHE A 217 -14.52 -32.56 -17.14
CA PHE A 217 -14.87 -32.13 -18.51
C PHE A 217 -14.42 -33.07 -19.63
N LYS A 218 -13.74 -34.17 -19.33
CA LYS A 218 -13.38 -35.23 -20.27
C LYS A 218 -14.39 -36.37 -20.25
#